data_8e443920ca7bedfce28d7b4b0a9ddc7e
#
_entry.id   8e443920ca7bedfce28d7b4b0a9ddc7e
#
_cell.length_a   1.000
_cell.length_b   1.000
_cell.length_c   1.000
_cell.angle_alpha   90.00
_cell.angle_beta   90.00
_cell.angle_gamma   90.00
#
_symmetry.space_group_name_H-M   'P 1'
#
loop_
_entity.id
_entity.type
_entity.pdbx_description
1 polymer ?
#
loop_
_entity_poly.entity_id
_entity_poly.type
_entity_poly.pdbx_seq_one_letter_code
_entity_poly.pdbx_strand_id
1 'polypeptide(L)'
;MADYFTHFSCLIDVGTPDKAARALALFHDLRAADQDADDPEVAGFTLVHQDAPEGSTLWIHDDHHGDVEAVIRFVLRLAEDLDLTGLWGFQYGLTCSRPRLDAFGGGAHVIDLGARKSIGWTSTQECLAAALNGEDVYA
;
A
#
# COMPACT_ATOMS: atom_id res chain seq x y z
N MET A 1 20.63 -16.69 -9.40
CA MET A 1 19.39 -16.66 -8.63
C MET A 1 18.59 -15.43 -9.04
N ALA A 2 17.27 -15.53 -9.14
CA ALA A 2 16.42 -14.40 -9.50
C ALA A 2 15.97 -13.67 -8.24
N ASP A 3 15.95 -12.34 -8.31
CA ASP A 3 15.41 -11.50 -7.26
C ASP A 3 14.05 -10.96 -7.69
N TYR A 4 13.08 -11.04 -6.81
CA TYR A 4 11.71 -10.56 -7.03
C TYR A 4 11.50 -9.27 -6.28
N PHE A 5 10.86 -8.30 -6.94
CA PHE A 5 10.64 -6.97 -6.39
C PHE A 5 9.16 -6.61 -6.47
N THR A 6 8.66 -5.95 -5.44
CA THR A 6 7.34 -5.34 -5.44
C THR A 6 7.51 -3.84 -5.27
N HIS A 7 6.89 -3.07 -6.17
CA HIS A 7 7.04 -1.62 -6.22
C HIS A 7 5.69 -0.93 -6.11
N PHE A 8 5.63 0.14 -5.35
CA PHE A 8 4.48 1.05 -5.31
C PHE A 8 4.94 2.44 -4.90
N SER A 9 4.19 3.43 -5.34
CA SER A 9 4.40 4.82 -4.96
C SER A 9 3.04 5.51 -5.04
N CYS A 10 2.52 5.94 -3.90
CA CYS A 10 1.16 6.46 -3.82
C CYS A 10 1.04 7.52 -2.75
N LEU A 11 0.00 8.34 -2.86
CA LEU A 11 -0.28 9.41 -1.93
C LEU A 11 -1.58 9.13 -1.18
N ILE A 12 -1.63 9.52 0.07
CA ILE A 12 -2.88 9.55 0.84
C ILE A 12 -2.98 10.91 1.55
N ASP A 13 -4.12 11.59 1.33
CA ASP A 13 -4.40 12.85 2.00
C ASP A 13 -5.18 12.54 3.29
N VAL A 14 -4.60 12.87 4.42
CA VAL A 14 -5.21 12.59 5.73
C VAL A 14 -5.99 13.80 6.27
N GLY A 15 -6.08 14.88 5.48
CA GLY A 15 -6.98 15.99 5.73
C GLY A 15 -6.38 17.21 6.44
N THR A 16 -5.45 17.02 7.36
CA THR A 16 -4.81 18.12 8.10
C THR A 16 -3.34 17.83 8.33
N PRO A 17 -2.51 18.89 8.49
CA PRO A 17 -1.10 18.71 8.84
C PRO A 17 -0.89 17.99 10.17
N ASP A 18 -1.77 18.22 11.13
CA ASP A 18 -1.72 17.56 12.43
C ASP A 18 -1.91 16.05 12.30
N LYS A 19 -2.88 15.63 11.50
CA LYS A 19 -3.11 14.20 11.22
C LYS A 19 -1.92 13.59 10.49
N ALA A 20 -1.31 14.33 9.57
CA ALA A 20 -0.11 13.85 8.86
C ALA A 20 1.06 13.63 9.82
N ALA A 21 1.28 14.58 10.75
CA ALA A 21 2.32 14.44 11.76
C ALA A 21 2.06 13.26 12.70
N ARG A 22 0.80 13.05 13.09
CA ARG A 22 0.40 11.91 13.92
C ARG A 22 0.61 10.57 13.21
N ALA A 23 0.29 10.53 11.91
CA ALA A 23 0.52 9.32 11.10
C ALA A 23 2.00 8.97 11.02
N LEU A 24 2.86 9.97 10.82
CA LEU A 24 4.30 9.77 10.75
C LEU A 24 4.85 9.27 12.11
N ALA A 25 4.37 9.85 13.21
CA ALA A 25 4.75 9.41 14.54
C ALA A 25 4.33 7.95 14.80
N LEU A 26 3.12 7.58 14.40
CA LEU A 26 2.63 6.21 14.51
C LEU A 26 3.51 5.25 13.71
N PHE A 27 3.86 5.62 12.49
CA PHE A 27 4.72 4.81 11.63
C PHE A 27 6.09 4.56 12.29
N HIS A 28 6.69 5.60 12.84
CA HIS A 28 8.00 5.48 13.50
C HIS A 28 7.91 4.63 14.78
N ASP A 29 6.83 4.75 15.54
CA ASP A 29 6.62 3.94 16.74
C ASP A 29 6.45 2.46 16.39
N LEU A 30 5.65 2.16 15.35
CA LEU A 30 5.46 0.79 14.89
C LEU A 30 6.76 0.20 14.32
N ARG A 31 7.53 1.01 13.60
CA ARG A 31 8.80 0.57 13.03
C ARG A 31 9.83 0.28 14.11
N ALA A 32 9.87 1.09 15.16
CA ALA A 32 10.74 0.85 16.32
C ALA A 32 10.36 -0.46 17.03
N ALA A 33 9.06 -0.73 17.18
CA ALA A 33 8.57 -1.98 17.77
C ALA A 33 8.89 -3.18 16.89
N ASP A 34 8.91 -3.01 15.55
CA ASP A 34 9.19 -4.09 14.60
C ASP A 34 10.63 -4.59 14.66
N GLN A 35 11.56 -3.80 15.17
CA GLN A 35 12.99 -4.19 15.20
C GLN A 35 13.23 -5.48 15.99
N ASP A 36 12.42 -5.74 17.01
CA ASP A 36 12.53 -6.94 17.83
C ASP A 36 11.38 -7.93 17.60
N ALA A 37 10.52 -7.67 16.61
CA ALA A 37 9.35 -8.50 16.36
C ALA A 37 9.63 -9.59 15.34
N ASP A 38 9.06 -10.78 15.56
CA ASP A 38 9.13 -11.89 14.60
C ASP A 38 8.24 -11.63 13.37
N ASP A 39 7.17 -10.83 13.52
CA ASP A 39 6.21 -10.51 12.47
C ASP A 39 6.00 -8.99 12.38
N PRO A 40 6.88 -8.27 11.64
CA PRO A 40 6.80 -6.81 11.54
C PRO A 40 5.50 -6.31 10.91
N GLU A 41 4.92 -5.24 11.46
CA GLU A 41 3.68 -4.65 10.97
C GLU A 41 3.88 -3.66 9.81
N VAL A 42 5.02 -2.95 9.79
CA VAL A 42 5.26 -1.86 8.84
C VAL A 42 6.53 -2.05 8.01
N ALA A 43 6.87 -3.30 7.77
CA ALA A 43 8.01 -3.64 6.90
C ALA A 43 7.66 -3.46 5.43
N GLY A 44 8.66 -3.18 4.62
CA GLY A 44 8.52 -3.18 3.16
C GLY A 44 8.05 -1.87 2.55
N PHE A 45 7.94 -0.79 3.34
CA PHE A 45 7.62 0.53 2.79
C PHE A 45 8.16 1.66 3.66
N THR A 46 8.19 2.85 3.06
CA THR A 46 8.59 4.09 3.72
C THR A 46 7.45 5.10 3.64
N LEU A 47 7.28 5.88 4.70
CA LEU A 47 6.27 6.92 4.80
C LEU A 47 6.95 8.28 4.89
N VAL A 48 6.53 9.21 4.04
CA VAL A 48 7.07 10.58 3.99
C VAL A 48 5.93 11.58 4.15
N HIS A 49 6.09 12.54 5.05
CA HIS A 49 5.16 13.66 5.18
C HIS A 49 5.53 14.70 4.13
N GLN A 50 4.76 14.77 3.04
CA GLN A 50 5.00 15.73 1.96
C GLN A 50 4.72 17.15 2.41
N ASP A 51 5.58 18.08 2.00
CA ASP A 51 5.45 19.50 2.32
C ASP A 51 5.34 19.77 3.82
N ALA A 52 6.04 18.95 4.63
CA ALA A 52 6.05 19.12 6.08
C ALA A 52 6.66 20.49 6.45
N PRO A 53 6.15 21.14 7.52
CA PRO A 53 5.06 20.66 8.39
C PRO A 53 3.65 21.05 7.96
N GLU A 54 3.48 21.80 6.86
CA GLU A 54 2.19 22.40 6.49
C GLU A 54 1.29 21.47 5.68
N GLY A 55 1.85 20.46 5.01
CA GLY A 55 1.09 19.58 4.14
C GLY A 55 0.25 18.56 4.89
N SER A 56 -0.82 18.09 4.25
CA SER A 56 -1.73 17.06 4.80
C SER A 56 -1.62 15.74 4.06
N THR A 57 -0.65 15.59 3.15
CA THR A 57 -0.49 14.43 2.29
C THR A 57 0.73 13.61 2.72
N LEU A 58 0.55 12.30 2.72
CA LEU A 58 1.62 11.34 2.98
C LEU A 58 1.97 10.61 1.69
N TRP A 59 3.25 10.38 1.48
CA TRP A 59 3.76 9.58 0.38
C TRP A 59 4.21 8.24 0.92
N ILE A 60 3.64 7.18 0.34
CA ILE A 60 3.96 5.79 0.68
C ILE A 60 4.68 5.18 -0.52
N HIS A 61 5.90 4.70 -0.33
CA HIS A 61 6.63 4.05 -1.41
C HIS A 61 7.38 2.83 -0.91
N ASP A 62 7.67 1.92 -1.83
CA ASP A 62 8.38 0.68 -1.50
C ASP A 62 9.86 0.95 -1.16
N ASP A 63 10.47 -0.08 -0.57
CA ASP A 63 11.90 -0.12 -0.26
C ASP A 63 12.61 -1.17 -1.13
N HIS A 64 12.12 -1.43 -2.35
CA HIS A 64 12.48 -2.46 -3.32
C HIS A 64 11.84 -3.82 -3.06
N HIS A 65 11.61 -4.20 -1.81
CA HIS A 65 10.92 -5.43 -1.44
C HIS A 65 9.59 -5.04 -0.76
N GLY A 66 8.74 -4.36 -1.51
CA GLY A 66 7.50 -3.83 -1.00
C GLY A 66 6.56 -4.91 -0.45
N ASP A 67 5.84 -4.57 0.60
CA ASP A 67 4.83 -5.44 1.20
C ASP A 67 3.47 -4.74 1.10
N VAL A 68 2.66 -5.18 0.13
CA VAL A 68 1.34 -4.63 -0.13
C VAL A 68 0.42 -4.81 1.08
N GLU A 69 0.47 -5.97 1.72
CA GLU A 69 -0.36 -6.24 2.90
C GLU A 69 -0.02 -5.34 4.08
N ALA A 70 1.26 -5.02 4.26
CA ALA A 70 1.69 -4.10 5.30
C ALA A 70 1.13 -2.69 5.07
N VAL A 71 1.10 -2.22 3.82
CA VAL A 71 0.50 -0.94 3.47
C VAL A 71 -1.00 -0.95 3.80
N ILE A 72 -1.70 -2.01 3.43
CA ILE A 72 -3.14 -2.14 3.71
C ILE A 72 -3.40 -2.09 5.21
N ARG A 73 -2.67 -2.86 5.99
CA ARG A 73 -2.82 -2.88 7.46
C ARG A 73 -2.56 -1.51 8.07
N PHE A 74 -1.50 -0.84 7.61
CA PHE A 74 -1.15 0.48 8.10
C PHE A 74 -2.22 1.52 7.79
N VAL A 75 -2.73 1.54 6.55
CA VAL A 75 -3.77 2.49 6.13
C VAL A 75 -5.08 2.24 6.89
N LEU A 76 -5.45 0.98 7.11
CA LEU A 76 -6.63 0.65 7.92
C LEU A 76 -6.47 1.17 9.35
N ARG A 77 -5.30 1.05 9.92
CA ARG A 77 -5.01 1.58 11.26
C ARG A 77 -5.04 3.10 11.28
N LEU A 78 -4.51 3.77 10.26
CA LEU A 78 -4.62 5.22 10.14
C LEU A 78 -6.07 5.66 10.05
N ALA A 79 -6.88 4.95 9.26
CA ALA A 79 -8.30 5.28 9.12
C ALA A 79 -9.02 5.22 10.46
N GLU A 80 -8.68 4.26 11.31
CA GLU A 80 -9.25 4.15 12.64
C GLU A 80 -8.73 5.24 13.59
N ASP A 81 -7.41 5.40 13.67
CA ASP A 81 -6.78 6.32 14.62
C ASP A 81 -7.04 7.80 14.27
N LEU A 82 -7.19 8.13 13.00
CA LEU A 82 -7.38 9.49 12.52
C LEU A 82 -8.81 9.75 12.03
N ASP A 83 -9.70 8.79 12.16
CA ASP A 83 -11.09 8.86 11.74
C ASP A 83 -11.23 9.32 10.27
N LEU A 84 -10.52 8.64 9.38
CA LEU A 84 -10.56 8.92 7.96
C LEU A 84 -11.82 8.33 7.31
N THR A 85 -12.31 9.01 6.27
CA THR A 85 -13.49 8.58 5.52
C THR A 85 -13.22 8.67 4.03
N GLY A 86 -14.11 8.05 3.23
CA GLY A 86 -14.02 8.04 1.78
C GLY A 86 -13.31 6.82 1.26
N LEU A 87 -13.12 6.78 -0.07
CA LEU A 87 -12.43 5.68 -0.74
C LEU A 87 -10.99 6.08 -1.04
N TRP A 88 -10.09 5.14 -0.85
CA TRP A 88 -8.69 5.30 -1.19
C TRP A 88 -8.16 4.02 -1.81
N GLY A 89 -7.25 4.14 -2.73
CA GLY A 89 -6.66 2.97 -3.35
C GLY A 89 -5.25 3.23 -3.85
N PHE A 90 -4.58 2.15 -4.20
CA PHE A 90 -3.24 2.21 -4.78
C PHE A 90 -3.02 1.05 -5.73
N GLN A 91 -1.99 1.18 -6.54
CA GLN A 91 -1.55 0.12 -7.45
C GLN A 91 -0.11 -0.24 -7.16
N TYR A 92 0.26 -1.44 -7.56
CA TYR A 92 1.62 -1.95 -7.37
C TYR A 92 2.07 -2.72 -8.60
N GLY A 93 3.40 -2.79 -8.77
CA GLY A 93 4.02 -3.53 -9.84
C GLY A 93 4.93 -4.62 -9.30
N LEU A 94 5.00 -5.72 -10.04
CA LEU A 94 5.87 -6.85 -9.72
C LEU A 94 6.92 -6.95 -10.81
N THR A 95 8.19 -7.02 -10.41
CA THR A 95 9.32 -7.18 -11.32
C THR A 95 10.25 -8.27 -10.83
N CYS A 96 11.16 -8.69 -11.71
CA CYS A 96 12.14 -9.71 -11.41
C CYS A 96 13.46 -9.36 -12.09
N SER A 97 14.57 -9.68 -11.46
CA SER A 97 15.90 -9.43 -12.03
C SER A 97 16.21 -10.28 -13.28
N ARG A 98 15.40 -11.33 -13.54
CA ARG A 98 15.52 -12.22 -14.69
C ARG A 98 14.16 -12.48 -15.31
N PRO A 99 14.08 -12.78 -16.63
CA PRO A 99 12.81 -13.11 -17.28
C PRO A 99 12.35 -14.50 -16.86
N ARG A 100 11.42 -14.56 -15.93
CA ARG A 100 10.81 -15.80 -15.46
C ARG A 100 9.31 -15.75 -15.69
N LEU A 101 8.70 -16.91 -15.80
CA LEU A 101 7.24 -17.02 -15.91
C LEU A 101 6.61 -16.51 -14.62
N ASP A 102 5.52 -15.78 -14.77
CA ASP A 102 4.72 -15.22 -13.65
C ASP A 102 5.51 -14.30 -12.70
N ALA A 103 6.65 -13.77 -13.18
CA ALA A 103 7.51 -12.88 -12.39
C ALA A 103 7.15 -11.41 -12.54
N PHE A 104 6.36 -11.06 -13.54
CA PHE A 104 5.98 -9.67 -13.85
C PHE A 104 4.48 -9.53 -13.77
N GLY A 105 4.03 -8.36 -13.34
CA GLY A 105 2.61 -8.09 -13.25
C GLY A 105 2.35 -6.90 -12.36
N GLY A 106 1.20 -6.92 -11.72
CA GLY A 106 0.81 -5.87 -10.79
C GLY A 106 -0.63 -6.04 -10.36
N GLY A 107 -1.10 -5.07 -9.60
CA GLY A 107 -2.46 -5.08 -9.12
C GLY A 107 -2.86 -3.73 -8.55
N ALA A 108 -4.09 -3.69 -8.07
CA ALA A 108 -4.66 -2.51 -7.43
C ALA A 108 -5.52 -2.96 -6.25
N HIS A 109 -5.63 -2.10 -5.26
CA HIS A 109 -6.39 -2.38 -4.06
C HIS A 109 -7.14 -1.12 -3.65
N VAL A 110 -8.42 -1.25 -3.27
CA VAL A 110 -9.26 -0.14 -2.83
C VAL A 110 -9.79 -0.43 -1.43
N ILE A 111 -9.72 0.60 -0.60
CA ILE A 111 -10.14 0.55 0.81
C ILE A 111 -11.24 1.58 1.03
N ASP A 112 -12.30 1.17 1.73
CA ASP A 112 -13.27 2.11 2.29
C ASP A 112 -12.75 2.55 3.66
N LEU A 113 -12.22 3.76 3.73
CA LEU A 113 -11.61 4.26 4.96
C LEU A 113 -12.65 4.42 6.08
N GLY A 114 -13.86 4.87 5.75
CA GLY A 114 -14.92 5.03 6.73
C GLY A 114 -15.40 3.69 7.31
N ALA A 115 -15.47 2.66 6.48
CA ALA A 115 -15.87 1.32 6.91
C ALA A 115 -14.70 0.50 7.49
N ARG A 116 -13.46 0.98 7.36
CA ARG A 116 -12.24 0.32 7.86
C ARG A 116 -12.04 -1.06 7.21
N LYS A 117 -12.30 -1.17 5.90
CA LYS A 117 -12.18 -2.48 5.22
C LYS A 117 -11.79 -2.34 3.76
N SER A 118 -11.16 -3.37 3.25
CA SER A 118 -10.88 -3.54 1.83
C SER A 118 -12.16 -3.89 1.09
N ILE A 119 -12.42 -3.21 -0.03
CA ILE A 119 -13.66 -3.40 -0.81
C ILE A 119 -13.41 -3.85 -2.25
N GLY A 120 -12.18 -3.76 -2.75
CA GLY A 120 -11.87 -4.18 -4.10
C GLY A 120 -10.40 -4.44 -4.29
N TRP A 121 -10.10 -5.44 -5.07
CA TRP A 121 -8.72 -5.74 -5.46
C TRP A 121 -8.74 -6.47 -6.79
N THR A 122 -7.65 -6.31 -7.55
CA THR A 122 -7.45 -7.02 -8.81
C THR A 122 -5.96 -7.22 -9.03
N SER A 123 -5.63 -8.19 -9.86
CA SER A 123 -4.27 -8.36 -10.34
C SER A 123 -4.28 -8.46 -11.86
N THR A 124 -3.16 -8.11 -12.49
CA THR A 124 -3.04 -8.22 -13.94
C THR A 124 -3.13 -9.66 -14.41
N GLN A 125 -2.64 -10.62 -13.61
CA GLN A 125 -2.74 -12.05 -13.92
C GLN A 125 -4.19 -12.52 -13.94
N GLU A 126 -4.98 -12.15 -12.93
CA GLU A 126 -6.39 -12.50 -12.86
C GLU A 126 -7.20 -11.85 -13.97
N CYS A 127 -6.93 -10.56 -14.25
CA CYS A 127 -7.58 -9.83 -15.31
C CYS A 127 -7.31 -10.47 -16.68
N LEU A 128 -6.05 -10.82 -16.94
CA LEU A 128 -5.66 -11.45 -18.20
C LEU A 128 -6.29 -12.84 -18.36
N ALA A 129 -6.28 -13.65 -17.31
CA ALA A 129 -6.87 -14.98 -17.34
C ALA A 129 -8.37 -14.90 -17.58
N ALA A 130 -9.07 -14.00 -16.92
CA ALA A 130 -10.52 -13.82 -17.11
C ALA A 130 -10.83 -13.38 -18.55
N ALA A 131 -10.07 -12.42 -19.07
CA ALA A 131 -10.26 -11.93 -20.45
C ALA A 131 -10.02 -13.04 -21.48
N LEU A 132 -9.00 -13.86 -21.28
CA LEU A 132 -8.69 -14.97 -22.18
C LEU A 132 -9.76 -16.07 -22.12
N ASN A 133 -10.47 -16.19 -21.01
CA ASN A 133 -11.60 -17.12 -20.87
C ASN A 133 -12.92 -16.53 -21.41
N GLY A 134 -12.90 -15.32 -21.95
CA GLY A 134 -14.08 -14.68 -22.50
C GLY A 134 -14.95 -13.97 -21.47
N GLU A 135 -14.47 -13.78 -20.26
CA GLU A 135 -15.20 -13.08 -19.21
C GLU A 135 -15.08 -11.56 -19.40
N ASP A 136 -16.12 -10.83 -18.99
CA ASP A 136 -16.13 -9.37 -19.06
C ASP A 136 -15.47 -8.80 -17.79
N VAL A 137 -14.23 -8.34 -17.96
CA VAL A 137 -13.44 -7.79 -16.85
C VAL A 137 -13.79 -6.34 -16.52
N TYR A 138 -14.67 -5.71 -17.32
CA TYR A 138 -15.10 -4.32 -17.11
C TYR A 138 -16.54 -4.21 -16.60
N ALA A 139 -17.18 -5.32 -16.35
CA ALA A 139 -18.55 -5.36 -15.86
C ALA A 139 -18.62 -5.13 -14.34
#